data_0c9522db9c3337df29b09017b30e267b
#
_entry.id   0c9522db9c3337df29b09017b30e267b
#
_cell.length_a   1.000
_cell.length_b   1.000
_cell.length_c   1.000
_cell.angle_alpha   90.00
_cell.angle_beta   90.00
_cell.angle_gamma   90.00
#
_symmetry.space_group_name_H-M   'P 1'
#
loop_
_entity.id
_entity.type
_entity.pdbx_description
1 polymer ?
#
loop_
_entity_poly.entity_id
_entity_poly.type
_entity_poly.pdbx_seq_one_letter_code
_entity_poly.pdbx_strand_id
1 'polypeptide(L)'
;MPPDLAISVNPPEVSHARIARLALPMTLAHLSTPLLGVADAAVIGRLGQAHLLGAIAANAVIFDFLFWSFGFLRMGTAGLTAQALGADDESEQHATLLRALIVAFAIGISMIVLKGPIAWVSFGALGATPEVTGAGLLYFDIRIWSAPFALANYAFMGTIVGRGRTDAALALQIMINLCNIALNVAFVYGFGLGVRGSALGTLAAEALGVLAGFGVTWHLCGDLFSCGRGLVFDRAKTVRMFVINRDIFIRNTALLFAFAFFTAQGARGGDIRLAANAILLNLVLVAAYFLDGFATAAEQLCGQSLGARDARSFRASVRLTLLWCLAFGAGLSVAAMLFGSSFIAFLSTSQEVRAYANSYLVFATLMPAAGALAYEFDGVFAGATWTRDMRNMMLFALALYIASFYLLRPFGNGGLWLALLLFLVARGLTLGWRYRKLSAQGFPLAQSAAAAPVASVSR
;
A
#
# COMPACT_ATOMS: atom_id res chain seq x y z
N MET A 1 5.83 4.74 48.91
CA MET A 1 5.33 4.55 47.52
C MET A 1 5.06 5.91 46.95
N PRO A 2 5.74 6.38 45.94
CA PRO A 2 5.30 7.56 45.21
C PRO A 2 4.06 7.18 44.39
N PRO A 3 3.03 8.05 44.36
CA PRO A 3 1.81 7.78 43.64
C PRO A 3 2.06 7.88 42.16
N ASP A 4 1.64 6.82 41.47
CA ASP A 4 1.15 6.81 40.11
C ASP A 4 1.93 7.63 39.06
N LEU A 5 2.91 6.98 38.44
CA LEU A 5 3.14 7.15 37.03
C LEU A 5 1.93 6.54 36.28
N ALA A 6 0.79 7.22 36.36
CA ALA A 6 -0.33 6.97 35.46
C ALA A 6 0.20 7.25 34.06
N ILE A 7 0.48 6.17 33.30
CA ILE A 7 0.82 6.28 31.89
C ILE A 7 -0.37 6.98 31.25
N SER A 8 -0.16 8.22 30.78
CA SER A 8 -1.13 8.93 29.99
C SER A 8 -1.55 8.04 28.82
N VAL A 9 -2.83 7.89 28.58
CA VAL A 9 -3.37 7.08 27.49
C VAL A 9 -4.39 7.89 26.70
N ASN A 10 -4.31 7.78 25.39
CA ASN A 10 -5.17 8.50 24.45
C ASN A 10 -5.95 7.50 23.59
N PRO A 11 -7.03 6.87 24.12
CA PRO A 11 -7.84 5.94 23.35
C PRO A 11 -8.57 6.69 22.22
N PRO A 12 -8.79 6.05 21.06
CA PRO A 12 -9.51 6.68 19.98
C PRO A 12 -10.99 6.79 20.30
N GLU A 13 -11.61 7.86 19.82
CA GLU A 13 -13.05 7.91 19.68
C GLU A 13 -13.47 6.97 18.53
N VAL A 14 -14.23 5.92 18.84
CA VAL A 14 -14.70 4.93 17.87
C VAL A 14 -16.14 5.23 17.49
N SER A 15 -16.33 5.90 16.34
CA SER A 15 -17.64 6.27 15.82
C SER A 15 -17.70 6.09 14.29
N HIS A 16 -18.91 5.97 13.73
CA HIS A 16 -19.12 5.92 12.27
C HIS A 16 -18.54 7.16 11.57
N ALA A 17 -18.73 8.34 12.16
CA ALA A 17 -18.21 9.61 11.63
C ALA A 17 -16.67 9.61 11.61
N ARG A 18 -16.03 9.06 12.65
CA ARG A 18 -14.56 8.96 12.71
C ARG A 18 -14.02 8.03 11.65
N ILE A 19 -14.66 6.87 11.44
CA ILE A 19 -14.24 5.92 10.39
C ILE A 19 -14.37 6.57 9.01
N ALA A 20 -15.51 7.20 8.70
CA ALA A 20 -15.70 7.89 7.43
C ALA A 20 -14.65 9.00 7.21
N ARG A 21 -14.35 9.79 8.26
CA ARG A 21 -13.33 10.85 8.22
C ARG A 21 -11.93 10.30 7.96
N LEU A 22 -11.62 9.09 8.42
CA LEU A 22 -10.34 8.44 8.15
C LEU A 22 -10.31 7.75 6.79
N ALA A 23 -11.36 7.02 6.44
CA ALA A 23 -11.40 6.20 5.23
C ALA A 23 -11.56 7.01 3.94
N LEU A 24 -12.49 7.99 3.89
CA LEU A 24 -12.81 8.69 2.65
C LEU A 24 -11.62 9.49 2.08
N PRO A 25 -10.85 10.27 2.86
CA PRO A 25 -9.68 10.94 2.31
C PRO A 25 -8.64 9.95 1.77
N MET A 26 -8.41 8.82 2.46
CA MET A 26 -7.46 7.81 1.99
C MET A 26 -7.93 7.10 0.73
N THR A 27 -9.22 6.82 0.61
CA THR A 27 -9.80 6.31 -0.65
C THR A 27 -9.53 7.27 -1.81
N LEU A 28 -9.77 8.57 -1.63
CA LEU A 28 -9.50 9.58 -2.65
C LEU A 28 -8.01 9.70 -2.96
N ALA A 29 -7.14 9.58 -1.97
CA ALA A 29 -5.70 9.58 -2.16
C ALA A 29 -5.26 8.38 -3.02
N HIS A 30 -5.77 7.17 -2.74
CA HIS A 30 -5.46 5.97 -3.52
C HIS A 30 -6.00 6.06 -4.96
N LEU A 31 -7.21 6.60 -5.16
CA LEU A 31 -7.79 6.81 -6.50
C LEU A 31 -7.04 7.87 -7.32
N SER A 32 -6.35 8.80 -6.69
CA SER A 32 -5.58 9.83 -7.40
C SER A 32 -4.29 9.29 -8.04
N THR A 33 -3.75 8.19 -7.54
CA THR A 33 -2.48 7.61 -8.03
C THR A 33 -2.56 7.08 -9.47
N PRO A 34 -3.57 6.29 -9.87
CA PRO A 34 -3.73 5.87 -11.27
C PRO A 34 -3.94 7.02 -12.25
N LEU A 35 -4.58 8.11 -11.79
CA LEU A 35 -4.78 9.30 -12.63
C LEU A 35 -3.44 9.96 -13.02
N LEU A 36 -2.43 9.85 -12.16
CA LEU A 36 -1.08 10.32 -12.46
C LEU A 36 -0.48 9.57 -13.66
N GLY A 37 -0.57 8.24 -13.66
CA GLY A 37 -0.08 7.42 -14.79
C GLY A 37 -0.79 7.76 -16.11
N VAL A 38 -2.11 8.03 -16.06
CA VAL A 38 -2.87 8.49 -17.24
C VAL A 38 -2.39 9.87 -17.71
N ALA A 39 -2.12 10.81 -16.80
CA ALA A 39 -1.62 12.13 -17.13
C ALA A 39 -0.21 12.06 -17.77
N ASP A 40 0.69 11.26 -17.22
CA ASP A 40 2.03 11.05 -17.78
C ASP A 40 1.96 10.44 -19.19
N ALA A 41 1.12 9.43 -19.38
CA ALA A 41 0.89 8.83 -20.69
C ALA A 41 0.28 9.82 -21.70
N ALA A 42 -0.64 10.69 -21.26
CA ALA A 42 -1.24 11.72 -22.10
C ALA A 42 -0.23 12.80 -22.50
N VAL A 43 0.65 13.21 -21.58
CA VAL A 43 1.71 14.21 -21.87
C VAL A 43 2.68 13.64 -22.92
N ILE A 44 3.17 12.44 -22.74
CA ILE A 44 4.16 11.84 -23.67
C ILE A 44 3.50 11.36 -24.95
N GLY A 45 2.26 10.84 -24.88
CA GLY A 45 1.53 10.36 -26.07
C GLY A 45 1.31 11.46 -27.13
N ARG A 46 1.16 12.73 -26.71
CA ARG A 46 1.05 13.86 -27.63
C ARG A 46 2.35 14.22 -28.39
N LEU A 47 3.49 13.64 -28.02
CA LEU A 47 4.72 13.78 -28.81
C LEU A 47 4.68 12.96 -30.11
N GLY A 48 3.66 12.09 -30.30
CA GLY A 48 3.42 11.35 -31.57
C GLY A 48 4.39 10.21 -31.84
N GLN A 49 5.23 9.81 -30.88
CA GLN A 49 6.24 8.76 -31.04
C GLN A 49 5.86 7.53 -30.19
N ALA A 50 5.41 6.45 -30.85
CA ALA A 50 4.90 5.26 -30.17
C ALA A 50 5.94 4.60 -29.22
N HIS A 51 7.23 4.59 -29.61
CA HIS A 51 8.29 4.01 -28.77
C HIS A 51 8.51 4.77 -27.44
N LEU A 52 8.28 6.10 -27.42
CA LEU A 52 8.37 6.89 -26.18
C LEU A 52 7.22 6.55 -25.22
N LEU A 53 6.02 6.38 -25.75
CA LEU A 53 4.87 5.94 -24.94
C LEU A 53 5.11 4.53 -24.38
N GLY A 54 5.66 3.61 -25.21
CA GLY A 54 6.08 2.29 -24.76
C GLY A 54 7.16 2.33 -23.66
N ALA A 55 8.12 3.26 -23.79
CA ALA A 55 9.17 3.46 -22.79
C ALA A 55 8.61 3.93 -21.44
N ILE A 56 7.65 4.87 -21.43
CA ILE A 56 6.98 5.32 -20.21
C ILE A 56 6.16 4.21 -19.59
N ALA A 57 5.38 3.47 -20.38
CA ALA A 57 4.59 2.34 -19.89
C ALA A 57 5.47 1.26 -19.25
N ALA A 58 6.60 0.90 -19.90
CA ALA A 58 7.57 -0.04 -19.35
C ALA A 58 8.14 0.43 -18.01
N ASN A 59 8.55 1.71 -17.94
CA ASN A 59 9.06 2.29 -16.69
C ASN A 59 8.00 2.39 -15.60
N ALA A 60 6.74 2.69 -15.92
CA ALA A 60 5.66 2.69 -14.94
C ALA A 60 5.55 1.31 -14.26
N VAL A 61 5.54 0.23 -15.04
CA VAL A 61 5.51 -1.14 -14.50
C VAL A 61 6.74 -1.43 -13.61
N ILE A 62 7.94 -1.02 -14.04
CA ILE A 62 9.17 -1.22 -13.27
C ILE A 62 9.11 -0.48 -11.92
N PHE A 63 8.79 0.82 -11.95
CA PHE A 63 8.79 1.64 -10.74
C PHE A 63 7.61 1.33 -9.81
N ASP A 64 6.45 0.96 -10.34
CA ASP A 64 5.32 0.47 -9.55
C ASP A 64 5.72 -0.79 -8.78
N PHE A 65 6.34 -1.76 -9.45
CA PHE A 65 6.83 -2.97 -8.79
C PHE A 65 7.88 -2.66 -7.73
N LEU A 66 8.86 -1.80 -8.06
CA LEU A 66 9.91 -1.40 -7.12
C LEU A 66 9.32 -0.71 -5.89
N PHE A 67 8.56 0.37 -6.08
CA PHE A 67 8.09 1.18 -4.95
C PHE A 67 6.99 0.48 -4.15
N TRP A 68 6.09 -0.27 -4.80
CA TRP A 68 5.04 -0.99 -4.09
C TRP A 68 5.60 -2.10 -3.18
N SER A 69 6.71 -2.71 -3.57
CA SER A 69 7.44 -3.65 -2.71
C SER A 69 7.89 -3.00 -1.39
N PHE A 70 8.23 -1.71 -1.42
CA PHE A 70 8.63 -0.94 -0.24
C PHE A 70 7.47 -0.20 0.47
N GLY A 71 6.23 -0.46 0.09
CA GLY A 71 5.02 0.07 0.76
C GLY A 71 4.94 -0.24 2.27
N PHE A 72 5.77 -1.15 2.75
CA PHE A 72 5.93 -1.42 4.19
C PHE A 72 6.41 -0.20 4.98
N LEU A 73 7.15 0.72 4.36
CA LEU A 73 7.57 1.96 5.01
C LEU A 73 6.36 2.79 5.45
N ARG A 74 5.31 2.86 4.62
CA ARG A 74 4.06 3.53 4.97
C ARG A 74 3.31 2.77 6.07
N MET A 75 3.00 1.49 5.83
CA MET A 75 2.20 0.66 6.75
C MET A 75 2.89 0.47 8.10
N GLY A 76 4.17 0.08 8.11
CA GLY A 76 4.91 -0.13 9.36
C GLY A 76 5.05 1.15 10.18
N THR A 77 5.29 2.29 9.52
CA THR A 77 5.37 3.59 10.19
C THR A 77 4.00 4.03 10.73
N ALA A 78 2.91 3.84 9.97
CA ALA A 78 1.56 4.19 10.39
C ALA A 78 1.15 3.40 11.64
N GLY A 79 1.32 2.08 11.64
CA GLY A 79 0.99 1.25 12.80
C GLY A 79 1.79 1.61 14.05
N LEU A 80 3.12 1.80 13.92
CA LEU A 80 3.96 2.20 15.05
C LEU A 80 3.64 3.61 15.58
N THR A 81 3.41 4.56 14.68
CA THR A 81 3.01 5.93 15.05
C THR A 81 1.65 5.95 15.73
N ALA A 82 0.66 5.17 15.24
CA ALA A 82 -0.65 5.06 15.87
C ALA A 82 -0.55 4.46 17.28
N GLN A 83 0.31 3.45 17.48
CA GLN A 83 0.55 2.89 18.83
C GLN A 83 1.20 3.91 19.77
N ALA A 84 2.22 4.65 19.29
CA ALA A 84 2.86 5.70 20.09
C ALA A 84 1.88 6.84 20.42
N LEU A 85 0.98 7.21 19.48
CA LEU A 85 -0.10 8.16 19.71
C LEU A 85 -1.06 7.70 20.81
N GLY A 86 -1.47 6.43 20.77
CA GLY A 86 -2.34 5.86 21.79
C GLY A 86 -1.72 5.78 23.17
N ALA A 87 -0.39 5.60 23.23
CA ALA A 87 0.40 5.60 24.45
C ALA A 87 0.77 7.01 24.94
N ASP A 88 0.36 8.06 24.23
CA ASP A 88 0.72 9.47 24.47
C ASP A 88 2.24 9.70 24.52
N ASP A 89 2.99 8.93 23.73
CA ASP A 89 4.46 8.98 23.64
C ASP A 89 4.89 9.76 22.36
N GLU A 90 4.94 11.09 22.48
CA GLU A 90 5.36 11.95 21.36
C GLU A 90 6.81 11.69 20.96
N SER A 91 7.69 11.41 21.91
CA SER A 91 9.10 11.13 21.63
C SER A 91 9.26 9.89 20.76
N GLU A 92 8.45 8.83 21.00
CA GLU A 92 8.46 7.63 20.17
C GLU A 92 7.86 7.86 18.79
N GLN A 93 6.85 8.76 18.66
CA GLN A 93 6.33 9.13 17.33
C GLN A 93 7.44 9.79 16.49
N HIS A 94 8.20 10.73 17.06
CA HIS A 94 9.33 11.39 16.40
C HIS A 94 10.44 10.39 16.05
N ALA A 95 10.83 9.55 17.01
CA ALA A 95 11.86 8.54 16.79
C ALA A 95 11.46 7.51 15.73
N THR A 96 10.19 7.13 15.64
CA THR A 96 9.66 6.23 14.62
C THR A 96 9.79 6.83 13.22
N LEU A 97 9.41 8.12 13.05
CA LEU A 97 9.59 8.82 11.78
C LEU A 97 11.06 8.91 11.38
N LEU A 98 11.95 9.32 12.31
CA LEU A 98 13.37 9.46 12.01
C LEU A 98 14.01 8.12 11.62
N ARG A 99 13.67 7.01 12.31
CA ARG A 99 14.11 5.66 11.93
C ARG A 99 13.59 5.29 10.54
N ALA A 100 12.30 5.58 10.25
CA ALA A 100 11.71 5.31 8.94
C ALA A 100 12.40 6.10 7.82
N LEU A 101 12.75 7.37 8.04
CA LEU A 101 13.50 8.19 7.10
C LEU A 101 14.91 7.65 6.87
N ILE A 102 15.63 7.25 7.93
CA ILE A 102 16.96 6.62 7.80
C ILE A 102 16.87 5.38 6.92
N VAL A 103 15.89 4.51 7.15
CA VAL A 103 15.67 3.30 6.33
C VAL A 103 15.30 3.66 4.91
N ALA A 104 14.41 4.64 4.69
CA ALA A 104 14.00 5.11 3.38
C ALA A 104 15.18 5.62 2.55
N PHE A 105 16.02 6.49 3.13
CA PHE A 105 17.21 6.99 2.47
C PHE A 105 18.25 5.89 2.21
N ALA A 106 18.48 4.98 3.18
CA ALA A 106 19.40 3.87 3.00
C ALA A 106 18.97 2.96 1.83
N ILE A 107 17.69 2.60 1.76
CA ILE A 107 17.15 1.78 0.66
C ILE A 107 17.20 2.56 -0.66
N GLY A 108 16.75 3.82 -0.68
CA GLY A 108 16.76 4.65 -1.89
C GLY A 108 18.15 4.85 -2.47
N ILE A 109 19.16 5.10 -1.63
CA ILE A 109 20.57 5.20 -2.05
C ILE A 109 21.07 3.84 -2.56
N SER A 110 20.69 2.74 -1.90
CA SER A 110 21.05 1.39 -2.37
C SER A 110 20.46 1.11 -3.77
N MET A 111 19.23 1.56 -4.05
CA MET A 111 18.62 1.44 -5.38
C MET A 111 19.38 2.26 -6.43
N ILE A 112 19.85 3.47 -6.09
CA ILE A 112 20.68 4.29 -6.99
C ILE A 112 22.02 3.58 -7.28
N VAL A 113 22.68 3.04 -6.27
CA VAL A 113 23.95 2.30 -6.43
C VAL A 113 23.75 1.05 -7.30
N LEU A 114 22.63 0.36 -7.12
CA LEU A 114 22.29 -0.87 -7.85
C LEU A 114 21.50 -0.61 -9.14
N LYS A 115 21.43 0.63 -9.63
CA LYS A 115 20.60 0.98 -10.80
C LYS A 115 20.92 0.15 -12.05
N GLY A 116 22.19 -0.17 -12.30
CA GLY A 116 22.61 -0.96 -13.44
C GLY A 116 22.03 -2.39 -13.41
N PRO A 117 22.29 -3.19 -12.38
CA PRO A 117 21.65 -4.51 -12.19
C PRO A 117 20.13 -4.46 -12.22
N ILE A 118 19.50 -3.46 -11.56
CA ILE A 118 18.03 -3.31 -11.56
C ILE A 118 17.52 -3.09 -13.00
N ALA A 119 18.11 -2.16 -13.74
CA ALA A 119 17.73 -1.90 -15.12
C ALA A 119 17.90 -3.13 -16.01
N TRP A 120 19.03 -3.82 -15.91
CA TRP A 120 19.31 -5.03 -16.70
C TRP A 120 18.27 -6.12 -16.46
N VAL A 121 17.96 -6.43 -15.21
CA VAL A 121 16.95 -7.45 -14.87
C VAL A 121 15.56 -7.01 -15.32
N SER A 122 15.17 -5.75 -15.07
CA SER A 122 13.82 -5.26 -15.35
C SER A 122 13.53 -5.18 -16.83
N PHE A 123 14.41 -4.55 -17.63
CA PHE A 123 14.21 -4.46 -19.07
C PHE A 123 14.40 -5.82 -19.78
N GLY A 124 15.31 -6.67 -19.27
CA GLY A 124 15.46 -8.04 -19.74
C GLY A 124 14.22 -8.89 -19.53
N ALA A 125 13.54 -8.73 -18.39
CA ALA A 125 12.29 -9.45 -18.11
C ALA A 125 11.09 -8.95 -18.93
N LEU A 126 11.08 -7.67 -19.31
CA LEU A 126 10.00 -7.08 -20.12
C LEU A 126 10.07 -7.49 -21.60
N GLY A 127 11.24 -7.83 -22.14
CA GLY A 127 11.40 -8.22 -23.53
C GLY A 127 11.00 -7.13 -24.53
N ALA A 128 11.21 -5.86 -24.17
CA ALA A 128 10.86 -4.71 -25.02
C ALA A 128 11.78 -4.58 -26.23
N THR A 129 11.31 -3.89 -27.29
CA THR A 129 12.13 -3.61 -28.47
C THR A 129 13.35 -2.75 -28.13
N PRO A 130 14.42 -2.78 -28.92
CA PRO A 130 15.62 -1.98 -28.68
C PRO A 130 15.33 -0.48 -28.54
N GLU A 131 14.42 0.06 -29.37
CA GLU A 131 14.03 1.47 -29.36
C GLU A 131 13.31 1.85 -28.05
N VAL A 132 12.37 1.00 -27.60
CA VAL A 132 11.65 1.18 -26.32
C VAL A 132 12.62 1.06 -25.14
N THR A 133 13.54 0.09 -25.21
CA THR A 133 14.56 -0.11 -24.16
C THR A 133 15.51 1.08 -24.10
N GLY A 134 15.98 1.62 -25.22
CA GLY A 134 16.87 2.77 -25.26
C GLY A 134 16.23 4.03 -24.65
N ALA A 135 15.01 4.36 -25.07
CA ALA A 135 14.25 5.49 -24.49
C ALA A 135 13.89 5.23 -23.01
N GLY A 136 13.56 3.97 -22.67
CA GLY A 136 13.24 3.55 -21.32
C GLY A 136 14.42 3.69 -20.34
N LEU A 137 15.62 3.34 -20.76
CA LEU A 137 16.83 3.51 -19.96
C LEU A 137 17.14 4.98 -19.68
N LEU A 138 16.93 5.88 -20.66
CA LEU A 138 17.09 7.33 -20.45
C LEU A 138 16.14 7.86 -19.36
N TYR A 139 14.88 7.38 -19.35
CA TYR A 139 13.92 7.73 -18.31
C TYR A 139 14.33 7.13 -16.97
N PHE A 140 14.66 5.84 -16.95
CA PHE A 140 15.04 5.09 -15.76
C PHE A 140 16.23 5.71 -15.05
N ASP A 141 17.29 6.08 -15.80
CA ASP A 141 18.51 6.67 -15.26
C ASP A 141 18.27 7.97 -14.50
N ILE A 142 17.27 8.76 -14.88
CA ILE A 142 16.87 9.98 -14.19
C ILE A 142 15.88 9.65 -13.05
N ARG A 143 14.87 8.85 -13.35
CA ARG A 143 13.77 8.55 -12.41
C ARG A 143 14.25 7.83 -11.15
N ILE A 144 15.28 6.99 -11.25
CA ILE A 144 15.81 6.24 -10.10
C ILE A 144 16.36 7.14 -8.99
N TRP A 145 16.80 8.36 -9.31
CA TRP A 145 17.24 9.35 -8.34
C TRP A 145 16.12 9.85 -7.43
N SER A 146 14.86 9.65 -7.81
CA SER A 146 13.72 9.94 -6.94
C SER A 146 13.49 8.89 -5.86
N ALA A 147 14.14 7.72 -5.91
CA ALA A 147 13.88 6.63 -4.97
C ALA A 147 14.02 7.04 -3.48
N PRO A 148 15.05 7.77 -3.03
CA PRO A 148 15.13 8.24 -1.65
C PRO A 148 13.94 9.14 -1.27
N PHE A 149 13.50 9.99 -2.19
CA PHE A 149 12.39 10.93 -1.95
C PHE A 149 11.04 10.21 -1.92
N ALA A 150 10.77 9.31 -2.86
CA ALA A 150 9.55 8.52 -2.90
C ALA A 150 9.39 7.66 -1.62
N LEU A 151 10.49 7.02 -1.18
CA LEU A 151 10.47 6.22 0.04
C LEU A 151 10.36 7.08 1.31
N ALA A 152 10.95 8.27 1.33
CA ALA A 152 10.76 9.24 2.41
C ALA A 152 9.31 9.75 2.48
N ASN A 153 8.67 9.99 1.32
CA ASN A 153 7.25 10.33 1.25
C ASN A 153 6.36 9.23 1.85
N TYR A 154 6.71 7.93 1.68
CA TYR A 154 6.02 6.85 2.39
C TYR A 154 6.14 6.95 3.91
N ALA A 155 7.31 7.31 4.44
CA ALA A 155 7.51 7.50 5.88
C ALA A 155 6.69 8.68 6.42
N PHE A 156 6.66 9.83 5.72
CA PHE A 156 5.83 10.96 6.07
C PHE A 156 4.34 10.61 6.02
N MET A 157 3.88 9.99 4.92
CA MET A 157 2.49 9.54 4.79
C MET A 157 2.10 8.58 5.90
N GLY A 158 2.97 7.62 6.24
CA GLY A 158 2.75 6.68 7.35
C GLY A 158 2.58 7.41 8.68
N THR A 159 3.43 8.40 8.98
CA THR A 159 3.34 9.19 10.20
C THR A 159 2.04 10.01 10.26
N ILE A 160 1.69 10.71 9.17
CA ILE A 160 0.48 11.55 9.09
C ILE A 160 -0.77 10.68 9.26
N VAL A 161 -0.84 9.53 8.58
CA VAL A 161 -1.93 8.55 8.69
C VAL A 161 -1.99 7.96 10.11
N GLY A 162 -0.86 7.55 10.68
CA GLY A 162 -0.78 7.01 12.04
C GLY A 162 -1.26 7.97 13.11
N ARG A 163 -1.12 9.28 12.89
CA ARG A 163 -1.72 10.33 13.74
C ARG A 163 -3.21 10.57 13.46
N GLY A 164 -3.83 9.85 12.54
CA GLY A 164 -5.23 10.00 12.19
C GLY A 164 -5.55 11.26 11.38
N ARG A 165 -4.55 11.88 10.72
CA ARG A 165 -4.72 13.08 9.90
C ARG A 165 -4.75 12.72 8.41
N THR A 166 -5.68 11.85 8.05
CA THR A 166 -5.87 11.40 6.66
C THR A 166 -6.28 12.52 5.70
N ASP A 167 -6.87 13.59 6.22
CA ASP A 167 -7.10 14.87 5.52
C ASP A 167 -5.79 15.50 5.02
N ALA A 168 -4.81 15.60 5.89
CA ALA A 168 -3.48 16.12 5.56
C ALA A 168 -2.71 15.16 4.62
N ALA A 169 -2.87 13.85 4.80
CA ALA A 169 -2.30 12.85 3.90
C ALA A 169 -2.87 12.98 2.49
N LEU A 170 -4.19 13.15 2.33
CA LEU A 170 -4.83 13.43 1.04
C LEU A 170 -4.30 14.72 0.41
N ALA A 171 -4.23 15.81 1.18
CA ALA A 171 -3.73 17.09 0.68
C ALA A 171 -2.29 16.98 0.18
N LEU A 172 -1.42 16.27 0.92
CA LEU A 172 -0.03 16.01 0.51
C LEU A 172 0.02 15.19 -0.78
N GLN A 173 -0.77 14.11 -0.89
CA GLN A 173 -0.82 13.28 -2.09
C GLN A 173 -1.31 14.06 -3.31
N ILE A 174 -2.38 14.83 -3.17
CA ILE A 174 -2.91 15.67 -4.28
C ILE A 174 -1.86 16.70 -4.68
N MET A 175 -1.18 17.35 -3.73
CA MET A 175 -0.13 18.32 -4.02
C MET A 175 1.01 17.66 -4.82
N ILE A 176 1.51 16.48 -4.41
CA ILE A 176 2.55 15.76 -5.14
C ILE A 176 2.09 15.45 -6.57
N ASN A 177 0.86 14.95 -6.74
CA ASN A 177 0.31 14.59 -8.05
C ASN A 177 0.15 15.84 -8.95
N LEU A 178 -0.36 16.95 -8.43
CA LEU A 178 -0.51 18.20 -9.19
C LEU A 178 0.85 18.81 -9.57
N CYS A 179 1.82 18.80 -8.63
CA CYS A 179 3.18 19.24 -8.92
C CYS A 179 3.81 18.37 -10.02
N ASN A 180 3.61 17.05 -9.96
CA ASN A 180 4.10 16.13 -10.98
C ASN A 180 3.54 16.48 -12.36
N ILE A 181 2.21 16.62 -12.49
CA ILE A 181 1.56 16.96 -13.76
C ILE A 181 2.05 18.30 -14.28
N ALA A 182 2.10 19.33 -13.43
CA ALA A 182 2.54 20.67 -13.82
C ALA A 182 4.01 20.68 -14.30
N LEU A 183 4.89 20.01 -13.55
CA LEU A 183 6.31 19.91 -13.90
C LEU A 183 6.54 19.07 -15.15
N ASN A 184 5.78 17.97 -15.34
CA ASN A 184 5.83 17.19 -16.57
C ASN A 184 5.44 18.03 -17.77
N VAL A 185 4.34 18.78 -17.71
CA VAL A 185 3.92 19.67 -18.79
C VAL A 185 4.99 20.75 -19.05
N ALA A 186 5.52 21.39 -18.01
CA ALA A 186 6.55 22.42 -18.14
C ALA A 186 7.84 21.88 -18.77
N PHE A 187 8.34 20.73 -18.29
CA PHE A 187 9.63 20.20 -18.77
C PHE A 187 9.51 19.52 -20.14
N VAL A 188 8.39 18.84 -20.42
CA VAL A 188 8.20 18.18 -21.71
C VAL A 188 7.92 19.18 -22.81
N TYR A 189 6.98 20.13 -22.60
CA TYR A 189 6.57 21.07 -23.64
C TYR A 189 7.26 22.43 -23.53
N GLY A 190 7.39 22.99 -22.30
CA GLY A 190 7.98 24.31 -22.10
C GLY A 190 9.47 24.31 -22.42
N PHE A 191 10.22 23.32 -21.93
CA PHE A 191 11.66 23.18 -22.16
C PHE A 191 12.02 22.20 -23.28
N GLY A 192 11.05 21.49 -23.88
CA GLY A 192 11.30 20.57 -25.01
C GLY A 192 12.12 19.32 -24.64
N LEU A 193 12.16 18.92 -23.36
CA LEU A 193 13.03 17.84 -22.88
C LEU A 193 12.48 16.43 -23.16
N GLY A 194 11.27 16.30 -23.71
CA GLY A 194 10.65 15.00 -24.03
C GLY A 194 10.61 14.06 -22.84
N VAL A 195 11.02 12.80 -23.05
CA VAL A 195 11.03 11.74 -22.01
C VAL A 195 11.90 12.11 -20.79
N ARG A 196 13.03 12.78 -20.99
CA ARG A 196 13.87 13.27 -19.90
C ARG A 196 13.13 14.29 -19.05
N GLY A 197 12.31 15.13 -19.67
CA GLY A 197 11.48 16.13 -18.98
C GLY A 197 10.47 15.47 -18.04
N SER A 198 9.81 14.40 -18.49
CA SER A 198 8.87 13.65 -17.64
C SER A 198 9.57 13.01 -16.44
N ALA A 199 10.73 12.38 -16.63
CA ALA A 199 11.51 11.81 -15.52
C ALA A 199 11.96 12.88 -14.50
N LEU A 200 12.43 14.04 -14.99
CA LEU A 200 12.82 15.18 -14.14
C LEU A 200 11.63 15.79 -13.41
N GLY A 201 10.46 15.89 -14.08
CA GLY A 201 9.22 16.37 -13.48
C GLY A 201 8.80 15.52 -12.28
N THR A 202 8.87 14.21 -12.45
CA THR A 202 8.54 13.28 -11.37
C THR A 202 9.58 13.31 -10.23
N LEU A 203 10.88 13.38 -10.56
CA LEU A 203 11.93 13.54 -9.55
C LEU A 203 11.73 14.81 -8.72
N ALA A 204 11.46 15.93 -9.37
CA ALA A 204 11.23 17.22 -8.69
C ALA A 204 9.95 17.21 -7.85
N ALA A 205 8.86 16.59 -8.34
CA ALA A 205 7.62 16.47 -7.59
C ALA A 205 7.80 15.62 -6.32
N GLU A 206 8.54 14.52 -6.38
CA GLU A 206 8.84 13.69 -5.20
C GLU A 206 9.72 14.46 -4.19
N ALA A 207 10.70 15.23 -4.66
CA ALA A 207 11.52 16.08 -3.78
C ALA A 207 10.68 17.18 -3.10
N LEU A 208 9.79 17.85 -3.85
CA LEU A 208 8.82 18.79 -3.27
C LEU A 208 7.88 18.10 -2.27
N GLY A 209 7.48 16.86 -2.54
CA GLY A 209 6.72 16.03 -1.63
C GLY A 209 7.40 15.84 -0.28
N VAL A 210 8.71 15.57 -0.28
CA VAL A 210 9.51 15.44 0.96
C VAL A 210 9.53 16.77 1.73
N LEU A 211 9.73 17.90 1.06
CA LEU A 211 9.73 19.21 1.72
C LEU A 211 8.35 19.52 2.34
N ALA A 212 7.28 19.26 1.60
CA ALA A 212 5.92 19.45 2.11
C ALA A 212 5.57 18.44 3.21
N GLY A 213 5.94 17.17 3.08
CA GLY A 213 5.77 16.14 4.10
C GLY A 213 6.49 16.49 5.38
N PHE A 214 7.72 17.02 5.28
CA PHE A 214 8.45 17.55 6.43
C PHE A 214 7.71 18.74 7.07
N GLY A 215 7.25 19.71 6.26
CA GLY A 215 6.50 20.87 6.78
C GLY A 215 5.19 20.46 7.46
N VAL A 216 4.44 19.55 6.88
CA VAL A 216 3.19 19.03 7.48
C VAL A 216 3.49 18.29 8.78
N THR A 217 4.49 17.42 8.82
CA THR A 217 4.83 16.68 10.05
C THR A 217 5.39 17.60 11.11
N TRP A 218 6.19 18.59 10.74
CA TRP A 218 6.65 19.62 11.67
C TRP A 218 5.51 20.40 12.30
N HIS A 219 4.52 20.80 11.50
CA HIS A 219 3.32 21.49 12.00
C HIS A 219 2.47 20.59 12.92
N LEU A 220 2.38 19.29 12.64
CA LEU A 220 1.56 18.35 13.41
C LEU A 220 2.26 17.82 14.67
N CYS A 221 3.58 17.71 14.65
CA CYS A 221 4.36 17.05 15.69
C CYS A 221 5.26 18.02 16.48
N GLY A 222 5.40 19.27 16.05
CA GLY A 222 6.37 20.19 16.62
C GLY A 222 7.81 19.84 16.22
N ASP A 223 8.77 20.06 17.12
CA ASP A 223 10.18 19.81 16.84
C ASP A 223 10.47 18.30 16.77
N LEU A 224 10.61 17.80 15.54
CA LEU A 224 10.89 16.39 15.24
C LEU A 224 12.24 15.91 15.81
N PHE A 225 13.17 16.82 16.08
CA PHE A 225 14.50 16.50 16.60
C PHE A 225 14.58 16.58 18.12
N SER A 226 13.48 16.92 18.80
CA SER A 226 13.40 16.98 20.26
C SER A 226 13.60 15.61 20.94
N CYS A 227 13.35 14.50 20.21
CA CYS A 227 13.64 13.17 20.71
C CYS A 227 15.16 12.93 20.76
N GLY A 228 15.65 12.47 21.92
CA GLY A 228 17.08 12.20 22.12
C GLY A 228 17.62 11.14 21.13
N ARG A 229 18.86 11.32 20.67
CA ARG A 229 19.53 10.38 19.75
C ARG A 229 19.51 8.92 20.25
N GLY A 230 19.59 8.71 21.57
CA GLY A 230 19.49 7.38 22.17
C GLY A 230 18.17 6.67 21.88
N LEU A 231 17.08 7.40 21.75
CA LEU A 231 15.77 6.84 21.42
C LEU A 231 15.69 6.45 19.93
N VAL A 232 16.25 7.26 19.03
CA VAL A 232 16.30 6.95 17.59
C VAL A 232 17.11 5.69 17.32
N PHE A 233 18.26 5.53 17.99
CA PHE A 233 19.16 4.39 17.81
C PHE A 233 18.94 3.28 18.83
N ASP A 234 17.81 3.27 19.56
CA ASP A 234 17.44 2.15 20.41
C ASP A 234 17.42 0.84 19.62
N ARG A 235 18.31 -0.09 19.99
CA ARG A 235 18.50 -1.34 19.27
C ARG A 235 17.24 -2.21 19.26
N ALA A 236 16.54 -2.28 20.38
CA ALA A 236 15.36 -3.14 20.50
C ALA A 236 14.21 -2.62 19.61
N LYS A 237 13.97 -1.33 19.63
CA LYS A 237 12.93 -0.66 18.83
C LYS A 237 13.29 -0.68 17.33
N THR A 238 14.56 -0.47 17.00
CA THR A 238 15.06 -0.57 15.62
C THR A 238 14.90 -1.98 15.06
N VAL A 239 15.32 -3.02 15.81
CA VAL A 239 15.13 -4.42 15.42
C VAL A 239 13.65 -4.76 15.27
N ARG A 240 12.78 -4.29 16.18
CA ARG A 240 11.33 -4.47 16.08
C ARG A 240 10.81 -3.88 14.77
N MET A 241 11.21 -2.66 14.42
CA MET A 241 10.80 -2.00 13.18
C MET A 241 11.28 -2.79 11.94
N PHE A 242 12.53 -3.28 11.94
CA PHE A 242 13.04 -4.10 10.85
C PHE A 242 12.28 -5.43 10.70
N VAL A 243 11.90 -6.08 11.79
CA VAL A 243 11.10 -7.32 11.76
C VAL A 243 9.72 -7.04 11.18
N ILE A 244 9.04 -5.97 11.62
CA ILE A 244 7.75 -5.53 11.08
C ILE A 244 7.86 -5.27 9.58
N ASN A 245 8.82 -4.47 9.17
CA ASN A 245 9.03 -4.09 7.77
C ASN A 245 9.35 -5.30 6.89
N ARG A 246 10.21 -6.22 7.34
CA ARG A 246 10.52 -7.47 6.64
C ARG A 246 9.26 -8.31 6.42
N ASP A 247 8.43 -8.47 7.44
CA ASP A 247 7.24 -9.30 7.36
C ASP A 247 6.20 -8.71 6.40
N ILE A 248 6.03 -7.37 6.41
CA ILE A 248 5.17 -6.66 5.46
C ILE A 248 5.75 -6.75 4.04
N PHE A 249 7.08 -6.63 3.88
CA PHE A 249 7.75 -6.78 2.58
C PHE A 249 7.47 -8.16 1.97
N ILE A 250 7.67 -9.23 2.74
CA ILE A 250 7.39 -10.61 2.27
C ILE A 250 5.92 -10.75 1.89
N ARG A 251 5.00 -10.20 2.69
CA ARG A 251 3.55 -10.20 2.42
C ARG A 251 3.24 -9.46 1.12
N ASN A 252 3.78 -8.26 0.92
CA ASN A 252 3.57 -7.47 -0.30
C ASN A 252 4.11 -8.19 -1.54
N THR A 253 5.31 -8.75 -1.45
CA THR A 253 5.91 -9.53 -2.54
C THR A 253 5.07 -10.75 -2.90
N ALA A 254 4.53 -11.46 -1.90
CA ALA A 254 3.62 -12.58 -2.14
C ALA A 254 2.32 -12.15 -2.83
N LEU A 255 1.76 -10.98 -2.47
CA LEU A 255 0.59 -10.41 -3.12
C LEU A 255 0.87 -10.03 -4.58
N LEU A 256 1.99 -9.33 -4.82
CA LEU A 256 2.44 -8.97 -6.17
C LEU A 256 2.63 -10.22 -7.04
N PHE A 257 3.26 -11.25 -6.49
CA PHE A 257 3.45 -12.52 -7.17
C PHE A 257 2.10 -13.18 -7.54
N ALA A 258 1.09 -13.12 -6.67
CA ALA A 258 -0.23 -13.68 -6.97
C ALA A 258 -0.88 -13.01 -8.20
N PHE A 259 -0.83 -11.68 -8.30
CA PHE A 259 -1.35 -10.95 -9.45
C PHE A 259 -0.49 -11.12 -10.72
N ALA A 260 0.84 -11.14 -10.58
CA ALA A 260 1.74 -11.44 -11.69
C ALA A 260 1.51 -12.85 -12.24
N PHE A 261 1.32 -13.83 -11.37
CA PHE A 261 0.99 -15.20 -11.75
C PHE A 261 -0.35 -15.26 -12.50
N PHE A 262 -1.40 -14.56 -12.01
CA PHE A 262 -2.68 -14.46 -12.70
C PHE A 262 -2.51 -13.92 -14.13
N THR A 263 -1.78 -12.80 -14.28
CA THR A 263 -1.53 -12.17 -15.57
C THR A 263 -0.73 -13.11 -16.51
N ALA A 264 0.32 -13.76 -16.01
CA ALA A 264 1.12 -14.69 -16.77
C ALA A 264 0.31 -15.93 -17.24
N GLN A 265 -0.59 -16.45 -16.42
CA GLN A 265 -1.48 -17.55 -16.83
C GLN A 265 -2.57 -17.06 -17.81
N GLY A 266 -3.01 -15.81 -17.66
CA GLY A 266 -3.90 -15.15 -18.64
C GLY A 266 -3.26 -15.05 -20.01
N ALA A 267 -2.01 -14.60 -20.09
CA ALA A 267 -1.24 -14.44 -21.33
C ALA A 267 -1.07 -15.75 -22.12
N ARG A 268 -0.92 -16.88 -21.42
CA ARG A 268 -0.83 -18.21 -22.06
C ARG A 268 -2.10 -18.62 -22.80
N GLY A 269 -3.21 -17.96 -22.55
CA GLY A 269 -4.49 -18.22 -23.21
C GLY A 269 -4.76 -17.36 -24.43
N GLY A 270 -3.78 -16.57 -24.88
CA GLY A 270 -3.85 -15.68 -26.04
C GLY A 270 -4.26 -14.24 -25.70
N ASP A 271 -4.15 -13.38 -26.72
CA ASP A 271 -4.26 -11.92 -26.56
C ASP A 271 -5.64 -11.46 -26.10
N ILE A 272 -6.71 -12.04 -26.64
CA ILE A 272 -8.09 -11.70 -26.25
C ILE A 272 -8.32 -11.98 -24.76
N ARG A 273 -7.87 -13.15 -24.29
CA ARG A 273 -7.97 -13.54 -22.88
C ARG A 273 -7.16 -12.60 -21.99
N LEU A 274 -5.93 -12.27 -22.38
CA LEU A 274 -5.08 -11.35 -21.64
C LEU A 274 -5.73 -9.95 -21.53
N ALA A 275 -6.18 -9.40 -22.67
CA ALA A 275 -6.83 -8.09 -22.72
C ALA A 275 -8.13 -8.05 -21.87
N ALA A 276 -8.97 -9.05 -21.98
CA ALA A 276 -10.20 -9.16 -21.20
C ALA A 276 -9.93 -9.28 -19.71
N ASN A 277 -8.97 -10.12 -19.29
CA ASN A 277 -8.57 -10.25 -17.90
C ASN A 277 -7.98 -8.95 -17.35
N ALA A 278 -7.20 -8.21 -18.14
CA ALA A 278 -6.65 -6.91 -17.74
C ALA A 278 -7.77 -5.88 -17.47
N ILE A 279 -8.80 -5.82 -18.34
CA ILE A 279 -9.97 -4.95 -18.13
C ILE A 279 -10.69 -5.31 -16.83
N LEU A 280 -10.94 -6.58 -16.59
CA LEU A 280 -11.62 -7.05 -15.38
C LEU A 280 -10.77 -6.83 -14.12
N LEU A 281 -9.44 -7.00 -14.18
CA LEU A 281 -8.54 -6.66 -13.06
C LEU A 281 -8.55 -5.16 -12.75
N ASN A 282 -8.67 -4.28 -13.75
CA ASN A 282 -8.83 -2.84 -13.48
C ASN A 282 -10.11 -2.55 -12.69
N LEU A 283 -11.21 -3.24 -12.99
CA LEU A 283 -12.46 -3.12 -12.21
C LEU A 283 -12.24 -3.56 -10.75
N VAL A 284 -11.54 -4.68 -10.54
CA VAL A 284 -11.19 -5.18 -9.21
C VAL A 284 -10.26 -4.20 -8.48
N LEU A 285 -9.29 -3.61 -9.17
CA LEU A 285 -8.33 -2.67 -8.59
C LEU A 285 -9.01 -1.38 -8.11
N VAL A 286 -9.95 -0.84 -8.89
CA VAL A 286 -10.75 0.31 -8.46
C VAL A 286 -11.49 0.00 -7.16
N ALA A 287 -12.13 -1.16 -7.05
CA ALA A 287 -12.79 -1.59 -5.82
C ALA A 287 -11.81 -1.77 -4.65
N ALA A 288 -10.60 -2.28 -4.92
CA ALA A 288 -9.54 -2.44 -3.93
C ALA A 288 -9.15 -1.10 -3.29
N TYR A 289 -9.05 -0.02 -4.07
CA TYR A 289 -8.73 1.32 -3.52
C TYR A 289 -9.77 1.83 -2.52
N PHE A 290 -11.05 1.51 -2.71
CA PHE A 290 -12.08 1.83 -1.73
C PHE A 290 -11.90 1.02 -0.45
N LEU A 291 -11.63 -0.27 -0.55
CA LEU A 291 -11.43 -1.15 0.60
C LEU A 291 -10.14 -0.80 1.37
N ASP A 292 -9.08 -0.39 0.68
CA ASP A 292 -7.82 0.07 1.28
C ASP A 292 -8.02 1.35 2.13
N GLY A 293 -8.96 2.21 1.76
CA GLY A 293 -9.33 3.37 2.59
C GLY A 293 -9.86 2.94 3.96
N PHE A 294 -10.75 1.94 4.00
CA PHE A 294 -11.26 1.39 5.26
C PHE A 294 -10.20 0.59 6.02
N ALA A 295 -9.36 -0.17 5.32
CA ALA A 295 -8.20 -0.84 5.92
C ALA A 295 -7.26 0.16 6.61
N THR A 296 -7.04 1.34 6.03
CA THR A 296 -6.25 2.41 6.63
C THR A 296 -6.91 2.98 7.90
N ALA A 297 -8.25 3.12 7.92
CA ALA A 297 -8.97 3.51 9.13
C ALA A 297 -8.83 2.44 10.23
N ALA A 298 -8.94 1.15 9.89
CA ALA A 298 -8.71 0.05 10.81
C ALA A 298 -7.27 0.05 11.35
N GLU A 299 -6.27 0.27 10.48
CA GLU A 299 -4.85 0.37 10.84
C GLU A 299 -4.62 1.44 11.93
N GLN A 300 -5.14 2.65 11.71
CA GLN A 300 -4.98 3.76 12.64
C GLN A 300 -5.71 3.52 13.96
N LEU A 301 -7.01 3.16 13.94
CA LEU A 301 -7.83 2.99 15.12
C LEU A 301 -7.37 1.80 15.98
N CYS A 302 -7.02 0.68 15.36
CA CYS A 302 -6.52 -0.49 16.06
C CYS A 302 -5.12 -0.24 16.64
N GLY A 303 -4.23 0.46 15.92
CA GLY A 303 -2.93 0.85 16.42
C GLY A 303 -3.05 1.76 17.64
N GLN A 304 -3.86 2.81 17.56
CA GLN A 304 -4.10 3.74 18.66
C GLN A 304 -4.72 3.05 19.87
N SER A 305 -5.74 2.20 19.67
CA SER A 305 -6.36 1.43 20.76
C SER A 305 -5.37 0.51 21.47
N LEU A 306 -4.47 -0.12 20.69
CA LEU A 306 -3.44 -0.99 21.22
C LEU A 306 -2.41 -0.21 22.04
N GLY A 307 -1.98 0.96 21.56
CA GLY A 307 -1.09 1.86 22.28
C GLY A 307 -1.70 2.35 23.60
N ALA A 308 -2.97 2.74 23.56
CA ALA A 308 -3.74 3.13 24.74
C ALA A 308 -4.05 1.96 25.68
N ARG A 309 -3.70 0.72 25.35
CA ARG A 309 -4.03 -0.50 26.09
C ARG A 309 -5.54 -0.68 26.33
N ASP A 310 -6.38 -0.13 25.46
CA ASP A 310 -7.84 -0.20 25.56
C ASP A 310 -8.40 -1.31 24.67
N ALA A 311 -8.62 -2.48 25.27
CA ALA A 311 -9.21 -3.64 24.60
C ALA A 311 -10.67 -3.42 24.17
N ARG A 312 -11.40 -2.50 24.80
CA ARG A 312 -12.79 -2.18 24.44
C ARG A 312 -12.80 -1.41 23.11
N SER A 313 -12.04 -0.32 23.05
CA SER A 313 -11.90 0.49 21.85
C SER A 313 -11.28 -0.31 20.69
N PHE A 314 -10.32 -1.22 20.95
CA PHE A 314 -9.78 -2.11 19.95
C PHE A 314 -10.85 -3.00 19.31
N ARG A 315 -11.66 -3.70 20.14
CA ARG A 315 -12.75 -4.56 19.64
C ARG A 315 -13.85 -3.76 18.93
N ALA A 316 -14.17 -2.57 19.45
CA ALA A 316 -15.13 -1.67 18.81
C ALA A 316 -14.62 -1.20 17.44
N SER A 317 -13.34 -0.83 17.33
CA SER A 317 -12.69 -0.45 16.06
C SER A 317 -12.81 -1.57 15.04
N VAL A 318 -12.36 -2.78 15.37
CA VAL A 318 -12.43 -3.93 14.45
C VAL A 318 -13.87 -4.23 14.03
N ARG A 319 -14.83 -4.22 14.98
CA ARG A 319 -16.22 -4.51 14.64
C ARG A 319 -16.82 -3.48 13.69
N LEU A 320 -16.52 -2.20 13.94
CA LEU A 320 -17.16 -1.12 13.20
C LEU A 320 -16.52 -0.92 11.82
N THR A 321 -15.19 -1.01 11.71
CA THR A 321 -14.49 -0.95 10.42
C THR A 321 -14.81 -2.18 9.55
N LEU A 322 -14.94 -3.36 10.16
CA LEU A 322 -15.37 -4.58 9.47
C LEU A 322 -16.79 -4.42 8.87
N LEU A 323 -17.71 -3.84 9.64
CA LEU A 323 -19.07 -3.56 9.15
C LEU A 323 -19.04 -2.67 7.91
N TRP A 324 -18.28 -1.57 7.96
CA TRP A 324 -18.10 -0.67 6.83
C TRP A 324 -17.43 -1.34 5.64
N CYS A 325 -16.36 -2.09 5.87
CA CYS A 325 -15.63 -2.77 4.82
C CYS A 325 -16.51 -3.83 4.10
N LEU A 326 -17.30 -4.60 4.86
CA LEU A 326 -18.25 -5.56 4.30
C LEU A 326 -19.40 -4.86 3.54
N ALA A 327 -19.96 -3.80 4.09
CA ALA A 327 -21.04 -3.05 3.44
C ALA A 327 -20.57 -2.42 2.12
N PHE A 328 -19.38 -1.78 2.12
CA PHE A 328 -18.79 -1.24 0.91
C PHE A 328 -18.38 -2.32 -0.08
N GLY A 329 -17.77 -3.42 0.38
CA GLY A 329 -17.44 -4.54 -0.48
C GLY A 329 -18.65 -5.13 -1.19
N ALA A 330 -19.76 -5.31 -0.47
CA ALA A 330 -21.03 -5.75 -1.04
C ALA A 330 -21.61 -4.70 -2.00
N GLY A 331 -21.62 -3.42 -1.62
CA GLY A 331 -22.07 -2.32 -2.47
C GLY A 331 -21.27 -2.20 -3.76
N LEU A 332 -19.94 -2.32 -3.70
CA LEU A 332 -19.07 -2.30 -4.87
C LEU A 332 -19.29 -3.53 -5.76
N SER A 333 -19.57 -4.71 -5.18
CA SER A 333 -19.93 -5.90 -5.93
C SER A 333 -21.24 -5.70 -6.70
N VAL A 334 -22.25 -5.12 -6.07
CA VAL A 334 -23.52 -4.77 -6.72
C VAL A 334 -23.30 -3.72 -7.82
N ALA A 335 -22.54 -2.66 -7.55
CA ALA A 335 -22.20 -1.64 -8.53
C ALA A 335 -21.44 -2.23 -9.74
N ALA A 336 -20.48 -3.12 -9.49
CA ALA A 336 -19.76 -3.81 -10.56
C ALA A 336 -20.68 -4.74 -11.37
N MET A 337 -21.68 -5.36 -10.75
CA MET A 337 -22.68 -6.16 -11.44
C MET A 337 -23.60 -5.32 -12.34
N LEU A 338 -24.00 -4.13 -11.88
CA LEU A 338 -24.88 -3.23 -12.63
C LEU A 338 -24.14 -2.50 -13.74
N PHE A 339 -22.92 -2.02 -13.49
CA PHE A 339 -22.17 -1.13 -14.39
C PHE A 339 -20.96 -1.78 -15.06
N GLY A 340 -20.61 -3.04 -14.71
CA GLY A 340 -19.40 -3.69 -15.22
C GLY A 340 -19.36 -3.85 -16.73
N SER A 341 -20.49 -4.17 -17.37
CA SER A 341 -20.56 -4.26 -18.85
C SER A 341 -20.32 -2.89 -19.51
N SER A 342 -20.85 -1.80 -18.92
CA SER A 342 -20.58 -0.44 -19.39
C SER A 342 -19.12 -0.04 -19.20
N PHE A 343 -18.50 -0.44 -18.08
CA PHE A 343 -17.09 -0.25 -17.83
C PHE A 343 -16.21 -0.98 -18.85
N ILE A 344 -16.54 -2.24 -19.16
CA ILE A 344 -15.86 -3.01 -20.22
C ILE A 344 -16.00 -2.30 -21.58
N ALA A 345 -17.21 -1.82 -21.91
CA ALA A 345 -17.47 -1.10 -23.15
C ALA A 345 -16.71 0.22 -23.25
N PHE A 346 -16.49 0.89 -22.12
CA PHE A 346 -15.70 2.13 -22.06
C PHE A 346 -14.20 1.88 -22.31
N LEU A 347 -13.65 0.78 -21.78
CA LEU A 347 -12.21 0.49 -21.87
C LEU A 347 -11.79 -0.20 -23.17
N SER A 348 -12.69 -0.85 -23.88
CA SER A 348 -12.35 -1.56 -25.12
C SER A 348 -13.36 -1.28 -26.23
N THR A 349 -12.86 -1.13 -27.45
CA THR A 349 -13.68 -1.04 -28.68
C THR A 349 -13.82 -2.40 -29.37
N SER A 350 -12.95 -3.39 -29.07
CA SER A 350 -12.99 -4.73 -29.65
C SER A 350 -14.20 -5.51 -29.17
N GLN A 351 -15.06 -5.93 -30.09
CA GLN A 351 -16.25 -6.72 -29.78
C GLN A 351 -15.90 -8.09 -29.19
N GLU A 352 -14.83 -8.72 -29.68
CA GLU A 352 -14.36 -10.03 -29.17
C GLU A 352 -13.88 -9.93 -27.72
N VAL A 353 -13.07 -8.91 -27.41
CA VAL A 353 -12.58 -8.66 -26.04
C VAL A 353 -13.73 -8.36 -25.10
N ARG A 354 -14.72 -7.53 -25.54
CA ARG A 354 -15.93 -7.23 -24.76
C ARG A 354 -16.75 -8.48 -24.46
N ALA A 355 -17.02 -9.29 -25.48
CA ALA A 355 -17.78 -10.51 -25.33
C ALA A 355 -17.08 -11.48 -24.36
N TYR A 356 -15.77 -11.67 -24.54
CA TYR A 356 -14.98 -12.52 -23.66
C TYR A 356 -14.92 -11.99 -22.22
N ALA A 357 -14.70 -10.69 -22.01
CA ALA A 357 -14.71 -10.08 -20.67
C ALA A 357 -16.07 -10.22 -19.98
N ASN A 358 -17.18 -9.98 -20.70
CA ASN A 358 -18.53 -10.15 -20.14
C ASN A 358 -18.81 -11.60 -19.68
N SER A 359 -18.25 -12.63 -20.34
CA SER A 359 -18.42 -14.02 -19.94
C SER A 359 -17.78 -14.33 -18.58
N TYR A 360 -16.79 -13.53 -18.14
CA TYR A 360 -16.11 -13.71 -16.85
C TYR A 360 -16.38 -12.57 -15.86
N LEU A 361 -17.24 -11.61 -16.21
CA LEU A 361 -17.56 -10.45 -15.39
C LEU A 361 -18.05 -10.85 -13.99
N VAL A 362 -18.81 -11.92 -13.87
CA VAL A 362 -19.34 -12.42 -12.60
C VAL A 362 -18.22 -12.65 -11.56
N PHE A 363 -17.06 -13.17 -11.98
CA PHE A 363 -15.94 -13.37 -11.06
C PHE A 363 -15.39 -12.06 -10.54
N ALA A 364 -15.18 -11.07 -11.44
CA ALA A 364 -14.70 -9.74 -11.06
C ALA A 364 -15.68 -9.01 -10.14
N THR A 365 -17.00 -9.18 -10.35
CA THR A 365 -18.03 -8.57 -9.48
C THR A 365 -18.09 -9.16 -8.09
N LEU A 366 -17.69 -10.41 -7.89
CA LEU A 366 -17.64 -11.06 -6.57
C LEU A 366 -16.39 -10.68 -5.76
N MET A 367 -15.31 -10.24 -6.43
CA MET A 367 -14.03 -9.95 -5.79
C MET A 367 -14.10 -8.91 -4.65
N PRO A 368 -14.81 -7.79 -4.77
CA PRO A 368 -14.85 -6.78 -3.69
C PRO A 368 -15.46 -7.35 -2.41
N ALA A 369 -16.58 -8.07 -2.50
CA ALA A 369 -17.23 -8.69 -1.35
C ALA A 369 -16.35 -9.81 -0.74
N ALA A 370 -15.78 -10.66 -1.59
CA ALA A 370 -14.90 -11.74 -1.16
C ALA A 370 -13.60 -11.25 -0.52
N GLY A 371 -13.07 -10.13 -1.03
CA GLY A 371 -11.84 -9.51 -0.54
C GLY A 371 -12.01 -8.65 0.71
N ALA A 372 -13.23 -8.19 1.03
CA ALA A 372 -13.48 -7.24 2.10
C ALA A 372 -12.87 -7.68 3.45
N LEU A 373 -13.02 -8.96 3.84
CA LEU A 373 -12.38 -9.51 5.04
C LEU A 373 -10.85 -9.44 4.98
N ALA A 374 -10.26 -9.69 3.82
CA ALA A 374 -8.81 -9.69 3.65
C ALA A 374 -8.24 -8.27 3.80
N TYR A 375 -8.87 -7.26 3.18
CA TYR A 375 -8.48 -5.86 3.29
C TYR A 375 -8.63 -5.35 4.71
N GLU A 376 -9.77 -5.62 5.34
CA GLU A 376 -10.02 -5.22 6.72
C GLU A 376 -8.97 -5.76 7.68
N PHE A 377 -8.74 -7.08 7.66
CA PHE A 377 -7.77 -7.68 8.56
C PHE A 377 -6.33 -7.31 8.23
N ASP A 378 -6.00 -6.96 6.99
CA ASP A 378 -4.70 -6.37 6.68
C ASP A 378 -4.49 -5.06 7.46
N GLY A 379 -5.49 -4.18 7.50
CA GLY A 379 -5.45 -2.96 8.30
C GLY A 379 -5.33 -3.24 9.81
N VAL A 380 -6.17 -4.13 10.35
CA VAL A 380 -6.13 -4.51 11.77
C VAL A 380 -4.77 -5.07 12.16
N PHE A 381 -4.20 -5.99 11.36
CA PHE A 381 -2.91 -6.62 11.66
C PHE A 381 -1.73 -5.66 11.47
N ALA A 382 -1.80 -4.72 10.53
CA ALA A 382 -0.81 -3.67 10.36
C ALA A 382 -0.80 -2.71 11.57
N GLY A 383 -1.96 -2.21 11.98
CA GLY A 383 -2.11 -1.35 13.15
C GLY A 383 -1.70 -2.03 14.46
N ALA A 384 -2.05 -3.30 14.63
CA ALA A 384 -1.64 -4.10 15.77
C ALA A 384 -0.17 -4.57 15.69
N THR A 385 0.53 -4.35 14.57
CA THR A 385 1.88 -4.84 14.29
C THR A 385 2.02 -6.39 14.41
N TRP A 386 0.92 -7.13 14.14
CA TRP A 386 0.92 -8.59 14.10
C TRP A 386 1.41 -9.11 12.73
N THR A 387 2.47 -8.52 12.24
CA THR A 387 2.96 -8.67 10.86
C THR A 387 3.45 -10.09 10.55
N ARG A 388 3.96 -10.81 11.56
CA ARG A 388 4.36 -12.22 11.42
C ARG A 388 3.17 -13.11 11.04
N ASP A 389 2.03 -12.93 11.71
CA ASP A 389 0.83 -13.69 11.42
C ASP A 389 0.26 -13.31 10.05
N MET A 390 0.22 -12.02 9.74
CA MET A 390 -0.21 -11.48 8.45
C MET A 390 0.61 -12.08 7.29
N ARG A 391 1.96 -12.10 7.40
CA ARG A 391 2.84 -12.75 6.44
C ARG A 391 2.55 -14.24 6.28
N ASN A 392 2.45 -14.98 7.39
CA ASN A 392 2.26 -16.42 7.36
C ASN A 392 0.92 -16.81 6.71
N MET A 393 -0.15 -16.06 7.01
CA MET A 393 -1.47 -16.32 6.40
C MET A 393 -1.47 -15.94 4.92
N MET A 394 -0.73 -14.91 4.51
CA MET A 394 -0.55 -14.57 3.11
C MET A 394 0.18 -15.67 2.33
N LEU A 395 1.28 -16.20 2.88
CA LEU A 395 2.03 -17.30 2.25
C LEU A 395 1.19 -18.58 2.16
N PHE A 396 0.41 -18.89 3.18
CA PHE A 396 -0.53 -20.01 3.16
C PHE A 396 -1.60 -19.82 2.07
N ALA A 397 -2.21 -18.63 2.00
CA ALA A 397 -3.21 -18.33 0.98
C ALA A 397 -2.61 -18.38 -0.44
N LEU A 398 -1.37 -17.90 -0.63
CA LEU A 398 -0.66 -18.01 -1.90
C LEU A 398 -0.41 -19.46 -2.30
N ALA A 399 0.04 -20.31 -1.38
CA ALA A 399 0.22 -21.74 -1.65
C ALA A 399 -1.10 -22.41 -2.04
N LEU A 400 -2.18 -22.08 -1.33
CA LEU A 400 -3.53 -22.58 -1.66
C LEU A 400 -3.99 -22.07 -3.05
N TYR A 401 -3.70 -20.81 -3.39
CA TYR A 401 -4.01 -20.24 -4.70
C TYR A 401 -3.34 -21.02 -5.83
N ILE A 402 -2.04 -21.28 -5.70
CA ILE A 402 -1.28 -22.02 -6.71
C ILE A 402 -1.83 -23.44 -6.82
N ALA A 403 -2.07 -24.14 -5.70
CA ALA A 403 -2.66 -25.48 -5.68
C ALA A 403 -4.04 -25.50 -6.33
N SER A 404 -4.90 -24.54 -5.96
CA SER A 404 -6.26 -24.40 -6.52
C SER A 404 -6.21 -24.14 -8.04
N PHE A 405 -5.25 -23.31 -8.50
CA PHE A 405 -5.10 -23.07 -9.93
C PHE A 405 -4.78 -24.35 -10.70
N TYR A 406 -3.84 -25.19 -10.23
CA TYR A 406 -3.51 -26.45 -10.91
C TYR A 406 -4.67 -27.42 -10.89
N LEU A 407 -5.44 -27.49 -9.80
CA LEU A 407 -6.64 -28.34 -9.68
C LEU A 407 -7.77 -27.87 -10.61
N LEU A 408 -7.96 -26.56 -10.71
CA LEU A 408 -9.02 -25.93 -11.51
C LEU A 408 -8.59 -25.64 -12.97
N ARG A 409 -7.39 -26.02 -13.37
CA ARG A 409 -6.87 -25.82 -14.73
C ARG A 409 -7.78 -26.33 -15.85
N PRO A 410 -8.51 -27.47 -15.71
CA PRO A 410 -9.43 -27.95 -16.74
C PRO A 410 -10.58 -26.98 -17.05
N PHE A 411 -10.93 -26.08 -16.12
CA PHE A 411 -11.97 -25.06 -16.30
C PHE A 411 -11.45 -23.78 -17.01
N GLY A 412 -10.23 -23.79 -17.54
CA GLY A 412 -9.66 -22.72 -18.34
C GLY A 412 -9.58 -21.38 -17.59
N ASN A 413 -10.12 -20.29 -18.19
CA ASN A 413 -10.10 -18.97 -17.58
C ASN A 413 -11.00 -18.86 -16.34
N GLY A 414 -12.12 -19.57 -16.31
CA GLY A 414 -12.99 -19.64 -15.11
C GLY A 414 -12.28 -20.25 -13.91
N GLY A 415 -11.46 -21.28 -14.13
CA GLY A 415 -10.62 -21.87 -13.10
C GLY A 415 -9.57 -20.91 -12.55
N LEU A 416 -8.96 -20.08 -13.43
CA LEU A 416 -8.01 -19.04 -13.03
C LEU A 416 -8.67 -17.97 -12.13
N TRP A 417 -9.84 -17.46 -12.53
CA TRP A 417 -10.62 -16.51 -11.74
C TRP A 417 -11.10 -17.08 -10.42
N LEU A 418 -11.60 -18.32 -10.43
CA LEU A 418 -12.05 -19.00 -9.22
C LEU A 418 -10.90 -19.21 -8.23
N ALA A 419 -9.72 -19.59 -8.73
CA ALA A 419 -8.53 -19.71 -7.88
C ALA A 419 -8.14 -18.37 -7.23
N LEU A 420 -8.21 -17.25 -7.97
CA LEU A 420 -7.94 -15.92 -7.43
C LEU A 420 -9.01 -15.49 -6.39
N LEU A 421 -10.27 -15.84 -6.62
CA LEU A 421 -11.35 -15.61 -5.66
C LEU A 421 -11.10 -16.39 -4.36
N LEU A 422 -10.74 -17.68 -4.47
CA LEU A 422 -10.38 -18.51 -3.33
C LEU A 422 -9.17 -17.97 -2.57
N PHE A 423 -8.19 -17.38 -3.25
CA PHE A 423 -7.07 -16.71 -2.61
C PHE A 423 -7.52 -15.56 -1.69
N LEU A 424 -8.41 -14.67 -2.18
CA LEU A 424 -8.94 -13.56 -1.37
C LEU A 424 -9.75 -14.05 -0.18
N VAL A 425 -10.62 -15.03 -0.40
CA VAL A 425 -11.44 -15.65 0.67
C VAL A 425 -10.54 -16.31 1.71
N ALA A 426 -9.55 -17.10 1.27
CA ALA A 426 -8.62 -17.78 2.17
C ALA A 426 -7.83 -16.79 3.03
N ARG A 427 -7.34 -15.69 2.43
CA ARG A 427 -6.69 -14.60 3.18
C ARG A 427 -7.59 -14.07 4.29
N GLY A 428 -8.81 -13.67 3.93
CA GLY A 428 -9.76 -13.09 4.88
C GLY A 428 -10.12 -14.06 6.01
N LEU A 429 -10.42 -15.30 5.68
CA LEU A 429 -10.82 -16.33 6.66
C LEU A 429 -9.67 -16.71 7.60
N THR A 430 -8.46 -16.90 7.07
CA THR A 430 -7.30 -17.28 7.88
C THR A 430 -6.84 -16.15 8.80
N LEU A 431 -6.86 -14.89 8.33
CA LEU A 431 -6.61 -13.73 9.18
C LEU A 431 -7.71 -13.56 10.24
N GLY A 432 -8.99 -13.71 9.89
CA GLY A 432 -10.11 -13.67 10.83
C GLY A 432 -10.04 -14.77 11.88
N TRP A 433 -9.67 -16.00 11.50
CA TRP A 433 -9.42 -17.08 12.45
C TRP A 433 -8.24 -16.73 13.38
N ARG A 434 -7.16 -16.21 12.84
CA ARG A 434 -5.99 -15.82 13.64
C ARG A 434 -6.28 -14.67 14.58
N TYR A 435 -7.06 -13.68 14.13
CA TYR A 435 -7.55 -12.59 14.96
C TYR A 435 -8.34 -13.11 16.18
N ARG A 436 -9.30 -14.03 15.97
CA ARG A 436 -10.06 -14.62 17.09
C ARG A 436 -9.14 -15.29 18.11
N LYS A 437 -8.13 -16.02 17.64
CA LYS A 437 -7.16 -16.70 18.51
C LYS A 437 -6.30 -15.70 19.30
N LEU A 438 -5.80 -14.64 18.65
CA LEU A 438 -4.99 -13.61 19.30
C LEU A 438 -5.80 -12.79 20.30
N SER A 439 -7.03 -12.41 19.95
CA SER A 439 -7.91 -11.65 20.83
C SER A 439 -8.40 -12.46 22.04
N ALA A 440 -8.51 -13.79 21.94
CA ALA A 440 -8.88 -14.69 23.02
C ALA A 440 -7.71 -14.96 24.00
N GLN A 441 -6.47 -14.88 23.55
CA GLN A 441 -5.27 -15.06 24.40
C GLN A 441 -5.00 -13.89 25.35
N GLY A 442 -5.85 -12.89 25.33
CA GLY A 442 -5.70 -11.64 26.08
C GLY A 442 -4.90 -10.60 25.32
N PHE A 443 -5.11 -9.34 25.66
CA PHE A 443 -4.37 -8.22 25.07
C PHE A 443 -2.87 -8.44 25.35
N PRO A 444 -2.00 -8.59 24.36
CA PRO A 444 -0.60 -9.05 24.53
C PRO A 444 0.26 -8.17 25.45
N LEU A 445 -0.25 -7.01 25.85
CA LEU A 445 0.44 -6.04 26.71
C LEU A 445 0.29 -6.33 28.21
N ALA A 446 -0.66 -7.18 28.62
CA ALA A 446 -0.79 -7.58 30.03
C ALA A 446 0.34 -8.52 30.49
N GLN A 447 0.98 -9.23 29.55
CA GLN A 447 2.04 -10.20 29.87
C GLN A 447 3.44 -9.60 29.95
N SER A 448 3.69 -8.46 29.26
CA SER A 448 5.03 -7.81 29.27
C SER A 448 5.28 -6.98 30.54
N ALA A 449 4.23 -6.50 31.21
CA ALA A 449 4.37 -5.75 32.46
C ALA A 449 4.57 -6.66 33.70
N ALA A 450 4.16 -7.93 33.61
CA ALA A 450 4.32 -8.91 34.69
C ALA A 450 5.69 -9.64 34.67
N ALA A 451 6.47 -9.49 33.60
CA ALA A 451 7.74 -10.21 33.41
C ALA A 451 9.00 -9.35 33.65
N ALA A 452 8.87 -8.13 34.19
CA ALA A 452 10.03 -7.41 34.70
C ALA A 452 10.33 -7.96 36.11
N PRO A 453 11.45 -8.70 36.33
CA PRO A 453 11.83 -9.05 37.68
C PRO A 453 12.15 -7.77 38.43
N VAL A 454 11.46 -7.54 39.53
CA VAL A 454 11.85 -6.56 40.54
C VAL A 454 13.27 -6.93 40.96
N ALA A 455 14.26 -6.23 40.43
CA ALA A 455 15.62 -6.32 40.92
C ALA A 455 15.57 -5.88 42.41
N SER A 456 15.63 -6.84 43.28
CA SER A 456 15.81 -6.60 44.70
C SER A 456 17.13 -5.87 44.89
N VAL A 457 17.06 -4.58 45.13
CA VAL A 457 18.17 -3.83 45.70
C VAL A 457 18.27 -4.31 47.15
N SER A 458 19.15 -5.27 47.39
CA SER A 458 19.68 -5.58 48.73
C SER A 458 20.88 -4.66 48.99
N ARG A 459 20.73 -3.93 50.04
CA ARG A 459 21.66 -3.09 50.84
C ARG A 459 23.14 -3.17 50.51
#